data_a4b959141cf491106a2b7042b07718c3
#
_entry.id   a4b959141cf491106a2b7042b07718c3
#
_cell.length_a   1.000
_cell.length_b   1.000
_cell.length_c   1.000
_cell.angle_alpha   90.00
_cell.angle_beta   90.00
_cell.angle_gamma   90.00
#
_symmetry.space_group_name_H-M   'P 1'
#
loop_
_entity.id
_entity.type
_entity.pdbx_description
1 polymer ?
#
loop_
_entity_poly.entity_id
_entity_poly.type
_entity_poly.pdbx_seq_one_letter_code
_entity_poly.pdbx_strand_id
1 'polypeptide(L)'
;MAALQQQTFGTALAAAVLATLIAAPAFAQSPRPPAAVQQQAQAPAPVTNPFAALLGKGGATGGALNAEQRTIIGKINSYLSNVQQLSGKFVQVGPDGSRSQGDFYISKPGRVRFEYDDPSPIELIADGSSVVVRDRKLATQDVFPLSQTPLRFLLSDKVDLMKDSSLVSVYADEVFVTAVLEEKNGLVGTSRLMIMFNAKDMQLKQWTVTDPQGYDTTVAVYNLDSSRTPDPSMFKIDYTRYK
;
A
#
# COMPACT_ATOMS: atom_id res chain seq x y z
N MET A 1 -35.00 -15.32 -27.23
CA MET A 1 -33.96 -14.30 -27.52
C MET A 1 -33.82 -13.41 -26.29
N ALA A 2 -32.87 -13.71 -25.46
CA ALA A 2 -32.58 -12.93 -24.25
C ALA A 2 -31.17 -12.34 -24.43
N ALA A 3 -31.11 -11.02 -24.49
CA ALA A 3 -29.84 -10.27 -24.61
C ALA A 3 -29.06 -10.32 -23.29
N LEU A 4 -27.89 -10.93 -23.31
CA LEU A 4 -26.91 -10.83 -22.24
C LEU A 4 -26.30 -9.43 -22.28
N GLN A 5 -26.61 -8.64 -21.29
CA GLN A 5 -25.95 -7.36 -21.03
C GLN A 5 -24.64 -7.64 -20.30
N GLN A 6 -23.52 -7.58 -21.01
CA GLN A 6 -22.19 -7.65 -20.42
C GLN A 6 -21.92 -6.34 -19.67
N GLN A 7 -21.92 -6.41 -18.36
CA GLN A 7 -21.36 -5.36 -17.50
C GLN A 7 -19.83 -5.49 -17.50
N THR A 8 -19.18 -4.56 -18.15
CA THR A 8 -17.72 -4.40 -18.05
C THR A 8 -17.37 -3.85 -16.68
N PHE A 9 -16.94 -4.71 -15.78
CA PHE A 9 -16.35 -4.31 -14.51
C PHE A 9 -14.93 -3.79 -14.78
N GLY A 10 -14.79 -2.45 -14.77
CA GLY A 10 -13.49 -1.83 -14.66
C GLY A 10 -12.97 -1.98 -13.22
N THR A 11 -12.16 -2.99 -12.99
CA THR A 11 -11.48 -3.17 -11.70
C THR A 11 -10.32 -2.20 -11.63
N ALA A 12 -10.56 -1.02 -11.06
CA ALA A 12 -9.49 -0.19 -10.53
C ALA A 12 -8.90 -0.90 -9.31
N LEU A 13 -7.63 -1.28 -9.40
CA LEU A 13 -6.87 -1.90 -8.31
C LEU A 13 -6.55 -0.82 -7.28
N ALA A 14 -7.52 -0.45 -6.47
CA ALA A 14 -7.34 0.45 -5.35
C ALA A 14 -6.74 -0.32 -4.17
N ALA A 15 -5.45 -0.61 -4.24
CA ALA A 15 -4.66 -0.89 -3.05
C ALA A 15 -4.27 0.41 -2.33
N ALA A 16 -4.98 1.47 -2.59
CA ALA A 16 -4.93 2.73 -1.88
C ALA A 16 -6.29 2.90 -1.21
N VAL A 17 -6.24 3.03 0.07
CA VAL A 17 -7.32 3.46 0.94
C VAL A 17 -8.21 4.50 0.25
N LEU A 18 -9.48 4.17 0.20
CA LEU A 18 -10.66 4.96 -0.12
C LEU A 18 -10.43 6.48 -0.16
N ALA A 19 -10.49 7.04 -1.37
CA ALA A 19 -10.92 8.41 -1.56
C ALA A 19 -12.45 8.38 -1.66
N THR A 20 -13.12 8.98 -0.71
CA THR A 20 -14.58 9.10 -0.64
C THR A 20 -15.10 9.95 -1.79
N LEU A 21 -15.79 9.33 -2.75
CA LEU A 21 -16.67 10.03 -3.69
C LEU A 21 -18.01 10.31 -3.00
N ILE A 22 -18.23 11.56 -2.65
CA ILE A 22 -19.56 12.06 -2.25
C ILE A 22 -20.31 12.41 -3.52
N ALA A 23 -21.27 11.58 -3.90
CA ALA A 23 -22.25 11.92 -4.93
C ALA A 23 -23.30 12.88 -4.34
N ALA A 24 -23.37 14.11 -4.86
CA ALA A 24 -24.42 15.06 -4.55
C ALA A 24 -25.66 14.83 -5.43
N PRO A 25 -26.88 14.91 -4.87
CA PRO A 25 -28.10 14.84 -5.65
C PRO A 25 -28.33 16.12 -6.45
N ALA A 26 -28.78 15.96 -7.69
CA ALA A 26 -29.19 17.05 -8.57
C ALA A 26 -30.44 17.75 -8.05
N PHE A 27 -30.36 19.03 -7.74
CA PHE A 27 -31.51 19.90 -7.55
C PHE A 27 -31.54 21.06 -8.55
N ALA A 28 -32.76 21.39 -8.93
CA ALA A 28 -33.24 22.25 -9.98
C ALA A 28 -32.58 23.64 -10.05
N GLN A 29 -32.50 24.13 -11.27
CA GLN A 29 -32.02 25.45 -11.65
C GLN A 29 -32.92 26.57 -11.12
N SER A 30 -32.31 27.58 -10.52
CA SER A 30 -32.88 28.91 -10.27
C SER A 30 -31.93 30.00 -10.81
N PRO A 31 -32.42 31.21 -11.17
CA PRO A 31 -31.76 32.10 -12.14
C PRO A 31 -30.54 32.83 -11.61
N ARG A 32 -29.62 33.09 -12.54
CA ARG A 32 -28.30 33.71 -12.38
C ARG A 32 -28.37 35.18 -11.91
N PRO A 33 -27.59 35.57 -10.90
CA PRO A 33 -27.11 36.94 -10.71
C PRO A 33 -25.77 37.19 -11.40
N PRO A 34 -25.37 38.47 -11.63
CA PRO A 34 -24.29 38.82 -12.56
C PRO A 34 -22.89 38.55 -12.01
N ALA A 35 -21.96 38.44 -12.95
CA ALA A 35 -20.56 38.08 -12.84
C ALA A 35 -19.81 38.69 -11.64
N ALA A 36 -19.45 37.85 -10.68
CA ALA A 36 -18.35 38.08 -9.77
C ALA A 36 -17.12 37.29 -10.28
N VAL A 37 -15.99 37.97 -10.24
CA VAL A 37 -14.66 37.51 -10.67
C VAL A 37 -14.41 36.10 -10.20
N GLN A 38 -14.27 35.15 -11.11
CA GLN A 38 -13.85 33.79 -10.83
C GLN A 38 -12.39 33.83 -10.38
N GLN A 39 -12.18 33.85 -9.08
CA GLN A 39 -10.93 33.37 -8.50
C GLN A 39 -10.86 31.88 -8.79
N GLN A 40 -10.08 31.49 -9.80
CA GLN A 40 -9.71 30.10 -10.05
C GLN A 40 -9.11 29.55 -8.76
N ALA A 41 -9.84 28.65 -8.10
CA ALA A 41 -9.26 27.80 -7.07
C ALA A 41 -8.13 27.01 -7.77
N GLN A 42 -6.89 27.45 -7.56
CA GLN A 42 -5.72 26.68 -7.93
C GLN A 42 -5.82 25.34 -7.22
N ALA A 43 -5.85 24.25 -8.00
CA ALA A 43 -5.68 22.91 -7.46
C ALA A 43 -4.43 22.92 -6.57
N PRO A 44 -4.48 22.31 -5.36
CA PRO A 44 -3.30 22.23 -4.52
C PRO A 44 -2.18 21.63 -5.34
N ALA A 45 -1.02 22.27 -5.34
CA ALA A 45 0.18 21.76 -5.99
C ALA A 45 0.45 20.35 -5.46
N PRO A 46 0.84 19.39 -6.33
CA PRO A 46 1.16 18.06 -5.88
C PRO A 46 2.22 18.17 -4.79
N VAL A 47 1.94 17.59 -3.63
CA VAL A 47 2.88 17.55 -2.50
C VAL A 47 4.07 16.75 -3.00
N THR A 48 5.14 17.43 -3.39
CA THR A 48 6.36 16.78 -3.85
C THR A 48 6.87 15.90 -2.72
N ASN A 49 6.81 14.59 -2.93
CA ASN A 49 7.40 13.62 -2.02
C ASN A 49 8.88 14.01 -1.83
N PRO A 50 9.34 14.37 -0.61
CA PRO A 50 10.73 14.77 -0.37
C PRO A 50 11.73 13.67 -0.76
N PHE A 51 11.26 12.43 -0.91
CA PHE A 51 12.04 11.29 -1.36
C PHE A 51 12.13 11.16 -2.89
N ALA A 52 11.32 11.90 -3.67
CA ALA A 52 11.45 11.91 -5.14
C ALA A 52 12.82 12.42 -5.60
N ALA A 53 13.45 13.30 -4.83
CA ALA A 53 14.80 13.80 -5.09
C ALA A 53 15.88 12.72 -4.84
N LEU A 54 15.63 11.74 -4.00
CA LEU A 54 16.51 10.58 -3.76
C LEU A 54 16.42 9.55 -4.89
N LEU A 55 15.29 9.43 -5.54
CA LEU A 55 15.08 8.56 -6.70
C LEU A 55 15.90 9.00 -7.94
N GLY A 56 16.35 10.26 -7.98
CA GLY A 56 17.13 10.84 -9.08
C GLY A 56 18.65 10.61 -9.02
N LYS A 57 19.18 10.08 -7.93
CA LYS A 57 20.64 9.98 -7.70
C LYS A 57 21.16 8.55 -7.50
N GLY A 58 20.88 7.61 -8.39
CA GLY A 58 21.66 6.37 -8.38
C GLY A 58 20.91 5.06 -8.45
N GLY A 59 19.71 5.01 -8.96
CA GLY A 59 19.07 3.73 -9.28
C GLY A 59 19.44 3.28 -10.70
N ALA A 60 20.26 2.27 -10.82
CA ALA A 60 20.48 1.61 -12.11
C ALA A 60 19.18 0.92 -12.54
N THR A 61 18.39 1.59 -13.37
CA THR A 61 17.25 0.99 -14.06
C THR A 61 17.78 0.02 -15.12
N GLY A 62 17.58 -1.28 -14.90
CA GLY A 62 17.76 -2.30 -15.95
C GLY A 62 19.18 -2.81 -16.19
N GLY A 63 20.17 -2.47 -15.37
CA GLY A 63 21.52 -3.02 -15.42
C GLY A 63 21.72 -4.23 -14.50
N ALA A 64 22.74 -5.05 -14.76
CA ALA A 64 23.12 -6.13 -13.84
C ALA A 64 23.48 -5.55 -12.46
N LEU A 65 22.90 -6.12 -11.40
CA LEU A 65 23.18 -5.73 -10.02
C LEU A 65 24.69 -5.83 -9.72
N ASN A 66 25.27 -4.79 -9.12
CA ASN A 66 26.66 -4.82 -8.68
C ASN A 66 26.81 -5.66 -7.38
N ALA A 67 28.05 -5.89 -6.94
CA ALA A 67 28.33 -6.74 -5.78
C ALA A 67 27.73 -6.18 -4.47
N GLU A 68 27.76 -4.86 -4.29
CA GLU A 68 27.21 -4.19 -3.13
C GLU A 68 25.67 -4.34 -3.08
N GLN A 69 25.00 -4.09 -4.21
CA GLN A 69 23.54 -4.27 -4.34
C GLN A 69 23.10 -5.70 -4.03
N ARG A 70 23.85 -6.70 -4.52
CA ARG A 70 23.57 -8.11 -4.20
C ARG A 70 23.71 -8.40 -2.71
N THR A 71 24.71 -7.82 -2.06
CA THR A 71 24.91 -7.96 -0.61
C THR A 71 23.75 -7.36 0.16
N ILE A 72 23.29 -6.16 -0.23
CA ILE A 72 22.16 -5.48 0.37
C ILE A 72 20.88 -6.30 0.18
N ILE A 73 20.61 -6.79 -1.02
CA ILE A 73 19.44 -7.65 -1.31
C ILE A 73 19.48 -8.93 -0.44
N GLY A 74 20.66 -9.53 -0.27
CA GLY A 74 20.82 -10.69 0.62
C GLY A 74 20.42 -10.38 2.05
N LYS A 75 20.75 -9.21 2.57
CA LYS A 75 20.33 -8.76 3.91
C LYS A 75 18.81 -8.56 3.99
N ILE A 76 18.21 -7.93 2.97
CA ILE A 76 16.75 -7.73 2.89
C ILE A 76 16.03 -9.08 2.86
N ASN A 77 16.47 -10.01 1.99
CA ASN A 77 15.91 -11.35 1.89
C ASN A 77 15.99 -12.09 3.23
N SER A 78 17.13 -12.01 3.91
CA SER A 78 17.33 -12.63 5.23
C SER A 78 16.38 -12.05 6.28
N TYR A 79 16.26 -10.73 6.35
CA TYR A 79 15.33 -10.08 7.29
C TYR A 79 13.89 -10.49 7.01
N LEU A 80 13.44 -10.32 5.77
CA LEU A 80 12.05 -10.61 5.39
C LEU A 80 11.71 -12.09 5.56
N SER A 81 12.64 -13.02 5.30
CA SER A 81 12.39 -14.45 5.48
C SER A 81 12.47 -14.91 6.94
N ASN A 82 13.25 -14.25 7.79
CA ASN A 82 13.40 -14.61 9.20
C ASN A 82 12.25 -14.07 10.07
N VAL A 83 11.67 -12.93 9.70
CA VAL A 83 10.54 -12.33 10.42
C VAL A 83 9.26 -13.05 10.03
N GLN A 84 8.87 -14.06 10.82
CA GLN A 84 7.64 -14.84 10.59
C GLN A 84 6.41 -14.20 11.23
N GLN A 85 6.62 -13.42 12.27
CA GLN A 85 5.59 -12.68 12.97
C GLN A 85 6.12 -11.31 13.37
N LEU A 86 5.27 -10.31 13.31
CA LEU A 86 5.62 -8.95 13.65
C LEU A 86 4.36 -8.21 14.09
N SER A 87 4.45 -7.50 15.19
CA SER A 87 3.43 -6.56 15.62
C SER A 87 4.06 -5.20 15.91
N GLY A 88 3.24 -4.18 15.98
CA GLY A 88 3.72 -2.83 16.29
C GLY A 88 2.66 -1.79 15.99
N LYS A 89 3.10 -0.55 16.00
CA LYS A 89 2.25 0.59 15.64
C LYS A 89 2.59 1.10 14.26
N PHE A 90 1.59 1.69 13.59
CA PHE A 90 1.79 2.30 12.29
C PHE A 90 1.22 3.73 12.23
N VAL A 91 1.76 4.51 11.30
CA VAL A 91 1.17 5.76 10.81
C VAL A 91 1.07 5.64 9.30
N GLN A 92 -0.12 5.83 8.76
CA GLN A 92 -0.37 5.86 7.33
C GLN A 92 -0.63 7.30 6.87
N VAL A 93 -0.07 7.63 5.71
CA VAL A 93 -0.34 8.88 5.00
C VAL A 93 -0.93 8.52 3.65
N GLY A 94 -2.16 8.93 3.41
CA GLY A 94 -2.86 8.75 2.15
C GLY A 94 -2.41 9.73 1.06
N PRO A 95 -2.88 9.53 -0.19
CA PRO A 95 -2.50 10.37 -1.32
C PRO A 95 -2.98 11.82 -1.20
N ASP A 96 -4.03 12.05 -0.42
CA ASP A 96 -4.57 13.37 -0.10
C ASP A 96 -3.86 14.05 1.09
N GLY A 97 -2.83 13.40 1.66
CA GLY A 97 -2.12 13.84 2.85
C GLY A 97 -2.86 13.54 4.17
N SER A 98 -4.02 12.88 4.12
CA SER A 98 -4.71 12.41 5.32
C SER A 98 -3.83 11.47 6.12
N ARG A 99 -3.94 11.54 7.46
CA ARG A 99 -3.16 10.69 8.37
C ARG A 99 -4.09 9.83 9.20
N SER A 100 -3.74 8.56 9.28
CA SER A 100 -4.32 7.60 10.20
C SER A 100 -3.23 6.80 10.88
N GLN A 101 -3.54 6.19 12.00
CA GLN A 101 -2.60 5.40 12.78
C GLN A 101 -3.32 4.25 13.46
N GLY A 102 -2.57 3.36 14.10
CA GLY A 102 -3.13 2.24 14.82
C GLY A 102 -2.11 1.16 15.11
N ASP A 103 -2.61 -0.04 15.35
CA ASP A 103 -1.82 -1.24 15.60
C ASP A 103 -1.85 -2.16 14.37
N PHE A 104 -0.74 -2.87 14.12
CA PHE A 104 -0.69 -3.88 13.09
C PHE A 104 -0.13 -5.20 13.60
N TYR A 105 -0.57 -6.28 12.97
CA TYR A 105 -0.16 -7.65 13.28
C TYR A 105 0.11 -8.40 11.99
N ILE A 106 1.28 -9.00 11.87
CA ILE A 106 1.68 -9.88 10.77
C ILE A 106 1.91 -11.28 11.32
N SER A 107 1.40 -12.27 10.61
CA SER A 107 1.71 -13.69 10.84
C SER A 107 1.85 -14.38 9.50
N LYS A 108 3.09 -14.61 9.06
CA LYS A 108 3.38 -15.24 7.77
C LYS A 108 3.00 -16.72 7.76
N PRO A 109 2.68 -17.25 6.58
CA PRO A 109 2.53 -16.57 5.30
C PRO A 109 1.18 -15.84 5.15
N GLY A 110 1.22 -14.69 4.50
CA GLY A 110 0.05 -14.03 3.91
C GLY A 110 -0.92 -13.36 4.86
N ARG A 111 -0.74 -13.44 6.17
CA ARG A 111 -1.70 -12.90 7.14
C ARG A 111 -1.23 -11.56 7.70
N VAL A 112 -2.13 -10.59 7.65
CA VAL A 112 -1.93 -9.28 8.27
C VAL A 112 -3.27 -8.70 8.73
N ARG A 113 -3.22 -7.90 9.80
CA ARG A 113 -4.33 -7.10 10.28
C ARG A 113 -3.81 -5.70 10.62
N PHE A 114 -4.55 -4.68 10.16
CA PHE A 114 -4.37 -3.29 10.57
C PHE A 114 -5.64 -2.85 11.29
N GLU A 115 -5.46 -2.41 12.52
CA GLU A 115 -6.51 -1.85 13.37
C GLU A 115 -6.27 -0.36 13.50
N TYR A 116 -7.12 0.42 12.84
CA TYR A 116 -6.99 1.87 12.84
C TYR A 116 -7.63 2.46 14.09
N ASP A 117 -6.95 3.44 14.70
CA ASP A 117 -7.47 4.20 15.84
C ASP A 117 -8.68 5.05 15.42
N ASP A 118 -9.58 5.31 16.36
CA ASP A 118 -10.67 6.25 16.17
C ASP A 118 -10.15 7.65 15.75
N PRO A 119 -10.84 8.36 14.88
CA PRO A 119 -12.19 8.10 14.34
C PRO A 119 -12.20 7.30 13.02
N SER A 120 -11.12 6.64 12.62
CA SER A 120 -11.08 5.89 11.37
C SER A 120 -12.04 4.69 11.41
N PRO A 121 -12.96 4.56 10.43
CA PRO A 121 -13.83 3.40 10.34
C PRO A 121 -13.17 2.20 9.65
N ILE A 122 -11.95 2.37 9.17
CA ILE A 122 -11.27 1.39 8.30
C ILE A 122 -10.69 0.23 9.11
N GLU A 123 -10.74 -0.93 8.53
CA GLU A 123 -10.07 -2.15 8.97
C GLU A 123 -9.50 -2.86 7.74
N LEU A 124 -8.24 -3.32 7.83
CA LEU A 124 -7.63 -4.13 6.78
C LEU A 124 -7.23 -5.48 7.36
N ILE A 125 -7.68 -6.55 6.70
CA ILE A 125 -7.36 -7.93 7.10
C ILE A 125 -6.91 -8.71 5.87
N ALA A 126 -5.83 -9.48 6.00
CA ALA A 126 -5.49 -10.55 5.05
C ALA A 126 -5.45 -11.89 5.77
N ASP A 127 -6.03 -12.93 5.14
CA ASP A 127 -6.14 -14.28 5.70
C ASP A 127 -5.15 -15.30 5.12
N GLY A 128 -4.30 -14.85 4.20
CA GLY A 128 -3.35 -15.67 3.45
C GLY A 128 -3.72 -15.84 1.98
N SER A 129 -4.97 -15.66 1.62
CA SER A 129 -5.48 -15.74 0.24
C SER A 129 -6.05 -14.42 -0.27
N SER A 130 -6.77 -13.72 0.56
CA SER A 130 -7.46 -12.47 0.24
C SER A 130 -7.03 -11.35 1.18
N VAL A 131 -7.10 -10.13 0.68
CA VAL A 131 -7.03 -8.88 1.46
C VAL A 131 -8.41 -8.24 1.43
N VAL A 132 -8.92 -7.91 2.60
CA VAL A 132 -10.20 -7.23 2.77
C VAL A 132 -9.96 -5.86 3.38
N VAL A 133 -10.54 -4.84 2.75
CA VAL A 133 -10.64 -3.50 3.31
C VAL A 133 -12.11 -3.25 3.64
N ARG A 134 -12.39 -2.96 4.91
CA ARG A 134 -13.73 -2.65 5.41
C ARG A 134 -13.83 -1.20 5.80
N ASP A 135 -14.93 -0.59 5.43
CA ASP A 135 -15.39 0.66 6.02
C ASP A 135 -16.62 0.39 6.88
N ARG A 136 -16.46 0.47 8.20
CA ARG A 136 -17.54 0.21 9.17
C ARG A 136 -18.64 1.27 9.14
N LYS A 137 -18.31 2.51 8.72
CA LYS A 137 -19.25 3.62 8.63
C LYS A 137 -20.13 3.53 7.40
N LEU A 138 -19.52 3.16 6.27
CA LEU A 138 -20.23 2.98 5.00
C LEU A 138 -20.85 1.58 4.87
N ALA A 139 -20.51 0.65 5.76
CA ALA A 139 -20.89 -0.76 5.70
C ALA A 139 -20.47 -1.42 4.36
N THR A 140 -19.27 -1.06 3.87
CA THR A 140 -18.69 -1.65 2.64
C THR A 140 -17.55 -2.58 2.96
N GLN A 141 -17.30 -3.51 2.05
CA GLN A 141 -16.20 -4.45 2.12
C GLN A 141 -15.67 -4.75 0.72
N ASP A 142 -14.43 -4.35 0.48
CA ASP A 142 -13.72 -4.66 -0.76
C ASP A 142 -12.80 -5.85 -0.55
N VAL A 143 -12.80 -6.80 -1.48
CA VAL A 143 -12.02 -8.04 -1.40
C VAL A 143 -11.09 -8.15 -2.59
N PHE A 144 -9.80 -8.32 -2.31
CA PHE A 144 -8.75 -8.45 -3.33
C PHE A 144 -7.97 -9.75 -3.13
N PRO A 145 -7.60 -10.48 -4.20
CA PRO A 145 -6.64 -11.56 -4.07
C PRO A 145 -5.29 -11.02 -3.55
N LEU A 146 -4.74 -11.62 -2.48
CA LEU A 146 -3.46 -11.19 -1.91
C LEU A 146 -2.34 -11.20 -2.96
N SER A 147 -2.34 -12.20 -3.85
CA SER A 147 -1.37 -12.34 -4.93
C SER A 147 -1.36 -11.19 -5.93
N GLN A 148 -2.40 -10.38 -5.97
CA GLN A 148 -2.53 -9.20 -6.83
C GLN A 148 -2.25 -7.89 -6.08
N THR A 149 -1.81 -7.98 -4.83
CA THR A 149 -1.48 -6.80 -4.02
C THR A 149 0.02 -6.72 -3.75
N PRO A 150 0.60 -5.51 -3.63
CA PRO A 150 2.00 -5.35 -3.25
C PRO A 150 2.33 -5.93 -1.86
N LEU A 151 1.34 -6.15 -1.00
CA LEU A 151 1.53 -6.77 0.31
C LEU A 151 2.11 -8.20 0.21
N ARG A 152 1.91 -8.92 -0.90
CA ARG A 152 2.50 -10.24 -1.13
C ARG A 152 4.01 -10.28 -0.90
N PHE A 153 4.74 -9.20 -1.23
CA PHE A 153 6.18 -9.13 -1.02
C PHE A 153 6.58 -9.06 0.46
N LEU A 154 5.80 -8.37 1.28
CA LEU A 154 6.04 -8.28 2.72
C LEU A 154 5.58 -9.53 3.46
N LEU A 155 4.53 -10.20 2.96
CA LEU A 155 3.86 -11.30 3.65
C LEU A 155 4.28 -12.70 3.17
N SER A 156 5.17 -12.81 2.18
CA SER A 156 5.72 -14.10 1.74
C SER A 156 6.53 -14.76 2.83
N ASP A 157 6.42 -16.09 2.95
CA ASP A 157 7.20 -16.90 3.89
C ASP A 157 8.70 -16.86 3.55
N LYS A 158 9.00 -17.00 2.26
CA LYS A 158 10.36 -16.90 1.71
C LYS A 158 10.43 -15.82 0.66
N VAL A 159 11.35 -14.89 0.84
CA VAL A 159 11.57 -13.77 -0.09
C VAL A 159 12.91 -13.94 -0.76
N ASP A 160 12.92 -13.91 -2.08
CA ASP A 160 14.13 -13.89 -2.90
C ASP A 160 14.04 -12.81 -3.98
N LEU A 161 14.33 -11.59 -3.58
CA LEU A 161 14.26 -10.42 -4.46
C LEU A 161 15.27 -10.48 -5.62
N MET A 162 16.31 -11.34 -5.56
CA MET A 162 17.22 -11.52 -6.68
C MET A 162 16.60 -12.30 -7.84
N LYS A 163 15.64 -13.18 -7.53
CA LYS A 163 14.90 -13.95 -8.53
C LYS A 163 13.57 -13.28 -8.92
N ASP A 164 13.13 -12.30 -8.16
CA ASP A 164 11.90 -11.60 -8.43
C ASP A 164 12.13 -10.56 -9.54
N SER A 165 11.48 -10.75 -10.68
CA SER A 165 11.56 -9.84 -11.82
C SER A 165 10.95 -8.46 -11.54
N SER A 166 10.28 -8.29 -10.41
CA SER A 166 9.70 -7.03 -9.98
C SER A 166 10.73 -6.09 -9.35
N LEU A 167 11.90 -6.57 -8.93
CA LEU A 167 12.94 -5.70 -8.36
C LEU A 167 13.55 -4.81 -9.45
N VAL A 168 13.36 -3.49 -9.31
CA VAL A 168 13.88 -2.50 -10.27
C VAL A 168 15.07 -1.73 -9.74
N SER A 169 15.18 -1.52 -8.43
CA SER A 169 16.35 -0.89 -7.84
C SER A 169 16.53 -1.25 -6.36
N VAL A 170 17.78 -1.17 -5.91
CA VAL A 170 18.14 -1.21 -4.51
C VAL A 170 19.27 -0.20 -4.27
N TYR A 171 19.18 0.54 -3.18
CA TYR A 171 20.19 1.50 -2.76
C TYR A 171 20.25 1.57 -1.24
N ALA A 172 21.37 2.04 -0.74
CA ALA A 172 21.59 2.28 0.69
C ALA A 172 22.34 3.59 0.89
N ASP A 173 22.03 4.24 2.00
CA ASP A 173 22.81 5.32 2.57
C ASP A 173 23.17 4.98 4.02
N GLU A 174 23.69 5.95 4.79
CA GLU A 174 24.09 5.74 6.19
C GLU A 174 22.89 5.46 7.12
N VAL A 175 21.68 5.80 6.72
CA VAL A 175 20.47 5.75 7.55
C VAL A 175 19.53 4.64 7.09
N PHE A 176 19.35 4.51 5.77
CA PHE A 176 18.35 3.61 5.20
C PHE A 176 18.89 2.70 4.11
N VAL A 177 18.28 1.54 4.03
CA VAL A 177 18.36 0.61 2.90
C VAL A 177 17.00 0.55 2.25
N THR A 178 16.95 0.73 0.93
CA THR A 178 15.69 0.82 0.19
C THR A 178 15.68 -0.15 -0.98
N ALA A 179 14.61 -0.94 -1.11
CA ALA A 179 14.32 -1.74 -2.28
C ALA A 179 13.07 -1.18 -2.98
N VAL A 180 13.11 -1.13 -4.30
CA VAL A 180 11.98 -0.70 -5.14
C VAL A 180 11.59 -1.84 -6.05
N LEU A 181 10.31 -2.21 -5.98
CA LEU A 181 9.71 -3.24 -6.81
C LEU A 181 8.62 -2.59 -7.69
N GLU A 182 8.52 -3.05 -8.93
CA GLU A 182 7.44 -2.66 -9.85
C GLU A 182 6.67 -3.89 -10.29
N GLU A 183 5.35 -3.78 -10.25
CA GLU A 183 4.44 -4.78 -10.78
C GLU A 183 3.68 -4.21 -11.97
N LYS A 184 3.89 -4.81 -13.14
CA LYS A 184 3.24 -4.39 -14.38
C LYS A 184 2.03 -5.28 -14.63
N ASN A 185 0.85 -4.66 -14.64
CA ASN A 185 -0.38 -5.32 -15.03
C ASN A 185 -0.86 -4.69 -16.35
N GLY A 186 -1.01 -5.50 -17.39
CA GLY A 186 -1.38 -5.03 -18.72
C GLY A 186 -2.76 -4.36 -18.82
N LEU A 187 -3.64 -4.60 -17.84
CA LEU A 187 -5.00 -4.04 -17.82
C LEU A 187 -5.13 -2.79 -16.96
N VAL A 188 -4.42 -2.73 -15.82
CA VAL A 188 -4.61 -1.65 -14.84
C VAL A 188 -3.39 -0.72 -14.72
N GLY A 189 -2.25 -1.08 -15.32
CA GLY A 189 -1.05 -0.25 -15.30
C GLY A 189 0.05 -0.79 -14.37
N THR A 190 1.00 0.07 -14.01
CA THR A 190 2.16 -0.27 -13.19
C THR A 190 1.97 0.24 -11.78
N SER A 191 2.08 -0.65 -10.80
CA SER A 191 2.17 -0.29 -9.37
C SER A 191 3.63 -0.39 -8.91
N ARG A 192 4.00 0.43 -7.94
CA ARG A 192 5.35 0.41 -7.35
C ARG A 192 5.26 0.21 -5.85
N LEU A 193 6.17 -0.61 -5.31
CA LEU A 193 6.36 -0.78 -3.88
C LEU A 193 7.79 -0.38 -3.53
N MET A 194 7.95 0.63 -2.69
CA MET A 194 9.22 1.02 -2.09
C MET A 194 9.22 0.56 -0.64
N ILE A 195 10.22 -0.23 -0.23
CA ILE A 195 10.38 -0.74 1.14
C ILE A 195 11.67 -0.18 1.71
N MET A 196 11.58 0.42 2.89
CA MET A 196 12.71 1.05 3.59
C MET A 196 13.00 0.32 4.89
N PHE A 197 14.28 0.05 5.10
CA PHE A 197 14.82 -0.56 6.31
C PHE A 197 15.85 0.36 6.92
N ASN A 198 16.06 0.28 8.23
CA ASN A 198 17.18 0.95 8.88
C ASN A 198 18.51 0.29 8.45
N ALA A 199 19.52 1.10 8.11
CA ALA A 199 20.79 0.58 7.61
C ALA A 199 21.62 -0.18 8.66
N LYS A 200 21.43 0.11 9.97
CA LYS A 200 22.22 -0.48 11.06
C LYS A 200 21.73 -1.87 11.48
N ASP A 201 20.41 -2.03 11.62
CA ASP A 201 19.78 -3.24 12.17
C ASP A 201 18.84 -3.94 11.21
N MET A 202 18.67 -3.43 9.99
CA MET A 202 17.78 -3.92 8.95
C MET A 202 16.30 -3.95 9.34
N GLN A 203 15.90 -3.35 10.46
CA GLN A 203 14.48 -3.29 10.83
C GLN A 203 13.67 -2.55 9.80
N LEU A 204 12.49 -3.09 9.46
CA LEU A 204 11.50 -2.42 8.63
C LEU A 204 11.10 -1.07 9.26
N LYS A 205 11.11 -0.01 8.46
CA LYS A 205 10.74 1.34 8.92
C LYS A 205 9.51 1.87 8.20
N GLN A 206 9.41 1.62 6.90
CA GLN A 206 8.38 2.21 6.08
C GLN A 206 8.22 1.43 4.78
N TRP A 207 7.04 1.48 4.21
CA TRP A 207 6.84 1.20 2.79
C TRP A 207 5.91 2.23 2.17
N THR A 208 6.07 2.44 0.86
CA THR A 208 5.18 3.28 0.06
C THR A 208 4.68 2.47 -1.12
N VAL A 209 3.38 2.47 -1.31
CA VAL A 209 2.73 1.92 -2.50
C VAL A 209 2.35 3.09 -3.39
N THR A 210 2.85 3.08 -4.63
CA THR A 210 2.39 3.96 -5.70
C THR A 210 1.43 3.17 -6.57
N ASP A 211 0.20 3.63 -6.70
CA ASP A 211 -0.79 2.98 -7.54
C ASP A 211 -0.55 3.27 -9.04
N PRO A 212 -1.29 2.63 -9.98
CA PRO A 212 -1.12 2.89 -11.41
C PRO A 212 -1.45 4.32 -11.85
N GLN A 213 -2.18 5.09 -11.05
CA GLN A 213 -2.50 6.49 -11.28
C GLN A 213 -1.41 7.43 -10.77
N GLY A 214 -0.41 6.90 -10.06
CA GLY A 214 0.70 7.66 -9.48
C GLY A 214 0.44 8.21 -8.09
N TYR A 215 -0.61 7.74 -7.41
CA TYR A 215 -0.92 8.14 -6.04
C TYR A 215 -0.16 7.30 -5.01
N ASP A 216 0.47 7.99 -4.07
CA ASP A 216 1.26 7.36 -3.02
C ASP A 216 0.46 7.12 -1.74
N THR A 217 0.56 5.92 -1.19
CA THR A 217 0.16 5.62 0.18
C THR A 217 1.39 5.14 0.94
N THR A 218 1.75 5.85 2.00
CA THR A 218 2.93 5.54 2.82
C THR A 218 2.50 5.03 4.19
N VAL A 219 3.13 3.95 4.63
CA VAL A 219 2.96 3.37 5.97
C VAL A 219 4.31 3.31 6.66
N ALA A 220 4.48 4.07 7.72
CA ALA A 220 5.62 4.01 8.62
C ALA A 220 5.28 3.14 9.84
N VAL A 221 6.24 2.33 10.31
CA VAL A 221 6.05 1.41 11.43
C VAL A 221 7.08 1.64 12.53
N TYR A 222 6.66 1.42 13.77
CA TYR A 222 7.48 1.62 14.96
C TYR A 222 7.03 0.73 16.12
N ASN A 223 7.81 0.67 17.20
CA ASN A 223 7.57 -0.21 18.34
C ASN A 223 7.37 -1.67 17.94
N LEU A 224 8.28 -2.16 17.07
CA LEU A 224 8.19 -3.48 16.49
C LEU A 224 8.50 -4.57 17.53
N ASP A 225 7.63 -5.58 17.60
CA ASP A 225 7.79 -6.77 18.43
C ASP A 225 7.59 -8.03 17.58
N SER A 226 8.63 -8.86 17.48
CA SER A 226 8.60 -10.15 16.77
C SER A 226 8.57 -11.34 17.74
N SER A 227 8.52 -11.09 19.05
CA SER A 227 8.56 -12.14 20.08
C SER A 227 7.21 -12.78 20.35
N ARG A 228 6.10 -12.11 20.00
CA ARG A 228 4.73 -12.54 20.29
C ARG A 228 4.06 -13.11 19.04
N THR A 229 3.44 -14.26 19.18
CA THR A 229 2.60 -14.84 18.14
C THR A 229 1.19 -14.26 18.24
N PRO A 230 0.70 -13.52 17.22
CA PRO A 230 -0.67 -13.02 17.20
C PRO A 230 -1.67 -14.19 17.18
N ASP A 231 -2.84 -13.99 17.80
CA ASP A 231 -3.91 -14.99 17.78
C ASP A 231 -4.37 -15.21 16.32
N PRO A 232 -4.38 -16.46 15.83
CA PRO A 232 -4.82 -16.78 14.48
C PRO A 232 -6.25 -16.32 14.16
N SER A 233 -7.11 -16.15 15.17
CA SER A 233 -8.48 -15.65 14.98
C SER A 233 -8.54 -14.21 14.51
N MET A 234 -7.50 -13.41 14.78
CA MET A 234 -7.40 -12.02 14.33
C MET A 234 -7.38 -11.85 12.80
N PHE A 235 -6.99 -12.91 12.08
CA PHE A 235 -6.85 -12.90 10.63
C PHE A 235 -8.05 -13.53 9.91
N LYS A 236 -9.12 -13.86 10.62
CA LYS A 236 -10.33 -14.41 10.01
C LYS A 236 -11.15 -13.31 9.35
N ILE A 237 -11.49 -13.54 8.08
CA ILE A 237 -12.37 -12.66 7.32
C ILE A 237 -13.81 -13.20 7.42
N ASP A 238 -14.72 -12.34 7.85
CA ASP A 238 -16.15 -12.63 7.78
C ASP A 238 -16.72 -12.11 6.46
N TYR A 239 -16.89 -13.00 5.50
CA TYR A 239 -17.41 -12.68 4.18
C TYR A 239 -18.93 -12.44 4.15
N THR A 240 -19.63 -12.69 5.25
CA THR A 240 -21.10 -12.60 5.31
C THR A 240 -21.59 -11.24 5.82
N ARG A 241 -20.73 -10.46 6.42
CA ARG A 241 -21.08 -9.29 7.22
C ARG A 241 -21.64 -8.11 6.43
N TYR A 242 -21.40 -8.05 5.12
CA TYR A 242 -21.77 -6.93 4.23
C TYR A 242 -22.28 -7.48 2.87
N LYS A 243 -23.37 -8.23 2.94
CA LYS A 243 -24.11 -8.68 1.74
C LYS A 243 -25.28 -7.76 1.46
#